data_84b07a669c753e33428d953836116305
#
_entry.id   84b07a669c753e33428d953836116305
#
_cell.length_a   1.000
_cell.length_b   1.000
_cell.length_c   1.000
_cell.angle_alpha   90.00
_cell.angle_beta   90.00
_cell.angle_gamma   90.00
#
_symmetry.space_group_name_H-M   'P 1'
#
loop_
_entity.id
_entity.type
_entity.pdbx_description
1 polymer ?
#
loop_
_entity_poly.entity_id
_entity_poly.type
_entity_poly.pdbx_seq_one_letter_code
_entity_poly.pdbx_strand_id
1 'polypeptide(L)'
;MMKPWTVLQELEADNSRLKKEAIIKRESDADNKDFFDGVCMALDGFRTFGVQKVPTSTKDGAGLSQDIFDLVVRQLEERTLTGNDMRDRIDELCATATKEEWNDWYRRILIKDLRCGMTHKTVNKFSKYKVPVFDCMLATDSAKHEKKMVGEMIVEPKLDGVRVIVICDVDKDEVTLFSRNGKELLNFPEINKQFDEMLDQMSESMVFDGE
;
A
#
# COMPACT_ATOMS: atom_id res chain seq x y z
N MET A 1 5.19 25.87 -1.43
CA MET A 1 5.08 24.43 -1.65
C MET A 1 4.06 24.19 -2.75
N MET A 2 4.34 23.29 -3.69
CA MET A 2 3.38 22.99 -4.78
C MET A 2 2.20 22.22 -4.22
N LYS A 3 1.01 22.43 -4.79
CA LYS A 3 -0.18 21.68 -4.42
C LYS A 3 -0.04 20.23 -4.88
N PRO A 4 -0.51 19.24 -4.10
CA PRO A 4 -0.35 17.81 -4.42
C PRO A 4 -0.85 17.40 -5.80
N TRP A 5 -2.02 17.88 -6.21
CA TRP A 5 -2.58 17.61 -7.55
C TRP A 5 -1.74 18.19 -8.69
N THR A 6 -1.13 19.36 -8.49
CA THR A 6 -0.25 19.98 -9.50
C THR A 6 1.04 19.13 -9.67
N VAL A 7 1.59 18.61 -8.57
CA VAL A 7 2.74 17.68 -8.64
C VAL A 7 2.35 16.40 -9.38
N LEU A 8 1.15 15.90 -9.13
CA LEU A 8 0.68 14.68 -9.77
C LEU A 8 0.45 14.88 -11.28
N GLN A 9 -0.11 16.02 -11.68
CA GLN A 9 -0.26 16.41 -13.10
C GLN A 9 1.10 16.50 -13.80
N GLU A 10 2.12 17.06 -13.13
CA GLU A 10 3.48 17.12 -13.66
C GLU A 10 4.09 15.73 -13.86
N LEU A 11 3.87 14.82 -12.90
CA LEU A 11 4.29 13.42 -13.00
C LEU A 11 3.56 12.65 -14.11
N GLU A 12 2.30 12.97 -14.38
CA GLU A 12 1.47 12.34 -15.42
C GLU A 12 1.85 12.87 -16.83
N ALA A 13 2.22 14.14 -16.93
CA ALA A 13 2.55 14.79 -18.20
C ALA A 13 3.76 14.20 -18.92
N ASP A 14 4.67 13.50 -18.19
CA ASP A 14 5.87 12.95 -18.78
C ASP A 14 6.14 11.51 -18.30
N ASN A 15 6.26 10.61 -19.26
CA ASN A 15 6.55 9.19 -18.98
C ASN A 15 8.03 8.89 -18.70
N SER A 16 8.91 9.88 -18.80
CA SER A 16 10.33 9.72 -18.52
C SER A 16 10.59 9.35 -17.07
N ARG A 17 11.20 8.19 -16.86
CA ARG A 17 11.59 7.72 -15.54
C ARG A 17 12.48 8.74 -14.80
N LEU A 18 13.49 9.28 -15.49
CA LEU A 18 14.45 10.23 -14.89
C LEU A 18 13.76 11.52 -14.44
N LYS A 19 12.78 12.01 -15.22
CA LYS A 19 12.01 13.19 -14.82
C LYS A 19 11.16 12.92 -13.58
N LYS A 20 10.47 11.77 -13.53
CA LYS A 20 9.70 11.38 -12.35
C LYS A 20 10.58 11.26 -11.09
N GLU A 21 11.75 10.65 -11.21
CA GLU A 21 12.73 10.56 -10.13
C GLU A 21 13.18 11.95 -9.65
N ALA A 22 13.43 12.88 -10.58
CA ALA A 22 13.81 14.26 -10.27
C ALA A 22 12.68 15.05 -9.56
N ILE A 23 11.42 14.90 -10.00
CA ILE A 23 10.26 15.51 -9.36
C ILE A 23 10.10 15.00 -7.93
N ILE A 24 10.15 13.68 -7.72
CA ILE A 24 10.02 13.08 -6.38
C ILE A 24 11.14 13.57 -5.46
N LYS A 25 12.38 13.64 -5.94
CA LYS A 25 13.49 14.19 -5.17
C LYS A 25 13.26 15.67 -4.82
N ARG A 26 12.86 16.49 -5.79
CA ARG A 26 12.55 17.91 -5.59
C ARG A 26 11.51 18.11 -4.49
N GLU A 27 10.39 17.38 -4.56
CA GLU A 27 9.31 17.49 -3.56
C GLU A 27 9.76 16.97 -2.19
N SER A 28 10.62 15.94 -2.16
CA SER A 28 11.21 15.43 -0.91
C SER A 28 12.16 16.44 -0.27
N ASP A 29 12.99 17.10 -1.07
CA ASP A 29 13.93 18.14 -0.61
C ASP A 29 13.16 19.39 -0.13
N ALA A 30 12.01 19.70 -0.76
CA ALA A 30 11.11 20.79 -0.38
C ALA A 30 10.21 20.47 0.83
N ASP A 31 10.30 19.26 1.38
CA ASP A 31 9.48 18.76 2.50
C ASP A 31 7.96 18.83 2.25
N ASN A 32 7.53 18.47 1.03
CA ASN A 32 6.12 18.50 0.63
C ASN A 32 5.34 17.35 1.28
N LYS A 33 5.09 17.50 2.58
CA LYS A 33 4.46 16.48 3.43
C LYS A 33 3.08 16.10 2.91
N ASP A 34 2.23 17.06 2.56
CA ASP A 34 0.86 16.82 2.09
C ASP A 34 0.84 15.91 0.84
N PHE A 35 1.78 16.13 -0.08
CA PHE A 35 1.94 15.27 -1.24
C PHE A 35 2.35 13.85 -0.84
N PHE A 36 3.35 13.70 0.00
CA PHE A 36 3.83 12.35 0.39
C PHE A 36 2.87 11.61 1.29
N ASP A 37 2.13 12.27 2.17
CA ASP A 37 1.08 11.64 2.98
C ASP A 37 0.02 11.00 2.07
N GLY A 38 -0.48 11.73 1.06
CA GLY A 38 -1.43 11.17 0.10
C GLY A 38 -0.83 10.09 -0.81
N VAL A 39 0.43 10.21 -1.21
CA VAL A 39 1.15 9.16 -1.95
C VAL A 39 1.27 7.90 -1.11
N CYS A 40 1.61 8.01 0.18
CA CYS A 40 1.65 6.88 1.10
C CYS A 40 0.26 6.26 1.27
N MET A 41 -0.79 7.06 1.46
CA MET A 41 -2.18 6.56 1.52
C MET A 41 -2.55 5.72 0.29
N ALA A 42 -2.17 6.19 -0.90
CA ALA A 42 -2.51 5.52 -2.15
C ALA A 42 -1.68 4.24 -2.41
N LEU A 43 -0.38 4.28 -2.13
CA LEU A 43 0.56 3.20 -2.49
C LEU A 43 0.81 2.18 -1.38
N ASP A 44 0.45 2.47 -0.14
CA ASP A 44 0.58 1.53 0.99
C ASP A 44 -0.42 0.39 0.83
N GLY A 45 0.08 -0.82 0.59
CA GLY A 45 -0.73 -2.03 0.41
C GLY A 45 -1.48 -2.47 1.67
N PHE A 46 -1.02 -2.05 2.86
CA PHE A 46 -1.65 -2.40 4.14
C PHE A 46 -2.90 -1.56 4.42
N ARG A 47 -2.98 -0.37 3.85
CA ARG A 47 -4.14 0.53 4.00
C ARG A 47 -5.26 0.12 3.05
N THR A 48 -6.46 -0.08 3.55
CA THR A 48 -7.64 -0.44 2.74
C THR A 48 -8.83 0.43 3.12
N PHE A 49 -9.42 1.10 2.14
CA PHE A 49 -10.54 2.02 2.36
C PHE A 49 -11.92 1.34 2.17
N GLY A 50 -11.94 0.17 1.52
CA GLY A 50 -13.19 -0.55 1.24
C GLY A 50 -14.13 0.14 0.25
N VAL A 51 -13.64 1.11 -0.48
CA VAL A 51 -14.41 1.88 -1.46
C VAL A 51 -14.30 1.21 -2.82
N GLN A 52 -15.43 0.85 -3.43
CA GLN A 52 -15.45 0.24 -4.76
C GLN A 52 -15.68 1.27 -5.88
N LYS A 53 -16.51 2.26 -5.62
CA LYS A 53 -16.86 3.29 -6.61
C LYS A 53 -16.67 4.66 -6.00
N VAL A 54 -15.85 5.49 -6.66
CA VAL A 54 -15.61 6.88 -6.29
C VAL A 54 -16.06 7.75 -7.45
N PRO A 55 -17.01 8.69 -7.24
CA PRO A 55 -17.53 9.55 -8.31
C PRO A 55 -16.44 10.46 -8.88
N THR A 56 -16.67 10.95 -10.10
CA THR A 56 -15.90 12.05 -10.68
C THR A 56 -16.64 13.36 -10.48
N SER A 57 -15.93 14.43 -10.13
CA SER A 57 -16.54 15.76 -10.06
C SER A 57 -16.61 16.40 -11.43
N THR A 58 -17.78 16.99 -11.74
CA THR A 58 -18.00 17.78 -12.94
C THR A 58 -18.14 19.28 -12.65
N LYS A 59 -18.23 19.65 -11.37
CA LYS A 59 -18.43 21.04 -10.90
C LYS A 59 -17.38 21.39 -9.88
N ASP A 60 -17.08 22.66 -9.74
CA ASP A 60 -16.21 23.16 -8.68
C ASP A 60 -17.02 23.39 -7.40
N GLY A 61 -16.49 22.85 -6.30
CA GLY A 61 -16.90 23.20 -4.94
C GLY A 61 -16.05 24.34 -4.37
N ALA A 62 -16.20 24.58 -3.08
CA ALA A 62 -15.49 25.66 -2.36
C ALA A 62 -14.01 25.30 -2.04
N GLY A 63 -13.63 24.04 -2.21
CA GLY A 63 -12.34 23.49 -1.81
C GLY A 63 -12.48 22.56 -0.60
N LEU A 64 -11.71 21.48 -0.58
CA LEU A 64 -11.74 20.46 0.48
C LEU A 64 -10.51 20.60 1.39
N SER A 65 -10.76 20.72 2.70
CA SER A 65 -9.69 20.69 3.69
C SER A 65 -9.04 19.32 3.78
N GLN A 66 -7.71 19.27 3.84
CA GLN A 66 -6.96 18.03 4.04
C GLN A 66 -7.38 17.31 5.31
N ASP A 67 -7.57 18.05 6.43
CA ASP A 67 -7.98 17.47 7.72
C ASP A 67 -9.33 16.73 7.64
N ILE A 68 -10.27 17.28 6.86
CA ILE A 68 -11.58 16.64 6.64
C ILE A 68 -11.42 15.34 5.84
N PHE A 69 -10.58 15.38 4.81
CA PHE A 69 -10.29 14.20 4.00
C PHE A 69 -9.60 13.11 4.85
N ASP A 70 -8.60 13.48 5.62
CA ASP A 70 -7.84 12.55 6.49
C ASP A 70 -8.74 11.91 7.55
N LEU A 71 -9.66 12.68 8.12
CA LEU A 71 -10.67 12.15 9.06
C LEU A 71 -11.52 11.06 8.40
N VAL A 72 -12.02 11.32 7.19
CA VAL A 72 -12.85 10.36 6.45
C VAL A 72 -12.03 9.13 6.07
N VAL A 73 -10.80 9.29 5.60
CA VAL A 73 -9.89 8.17 5.31
C VAL A 73 -9.69 7.29 6.53
N ARG A 74 -9.46 7.87 7.72
CA ARG A 74 -9.34 7.12 8.98
C ARG A 74 -10.61 6.33 9.29
N GLN A 75 -11.78 6.95 9.16
CA GLN A 75 -13.07 6.26 9.40
C GLN A 75 -13.29 5.09 8.42
N LEU A 76 -12.81 5.22 7.17
CA LEU A 76 -12.85 4.14 6.18
C LEU A 76 -11.92 2.98 6.56
N GLU A 77 -10.72 3.27 7.04
CA GLU A 77 -9.74 2.27 7.49
C GLU A 77 -10.22 1.51 8.72
N GLU A 78 -10.74 2.23 9.71
CA GLU A 78 -11.30 1.68 10.95
C GLU A 78 -12.66 0.99 10.76
N ARG A 79 -13.22 1.04 9.52
CA ARG A 79 -14.55 0.49 9.22
C ARG A 79 -15.69 1.09 10.03
N THR A 80 -15.51 2.25 10.61
CA THR A 80 -16.55 3.02 11.29
C THR A 80 -17.50 3.71 10.31
N LEU A 81 -17.05 3.91 9.04
CA LEU A 81 -17.84 4.46 7.95
C LEU A 81 -17.94 3.43 6.82
N THR A 82 -19.15 2.87 6.58
CA THR A 82 -19.40 1.79 5.62
C THR A 82 -20.74 1.94 4.91
N GLY A 83 -21.00 1.12 3.91
CA GLY A 83 -22.30 1.01 3.24
C GLY A 83 -22.76 2.30 2.55
N ASN A 84 -24.01 2.71 2.82
CA ASN A 84 -24.59 3.92 2.21
C ASN A 84 -23.99 5.20 2.81
N ASP A 85 -23.79 5.24 4.14
CA ASP A 85 -23.20 6.40 4.81
C ASP A 85 -21.81 6.73 4.24
N MET A 86 -21.04 5.70 3.91
CA MET A 86 -19.75 5.88 3.20
C MET A 86 -19.95 6.52 1.83
N ARG A 87 -20.94 6.07 1.06
CA ARG A 87 -21.21 6.64 -0.28
C ARG A 87 -21.63 8.10 -0.18
N ASP A 88 -22.58 8.37 0.70
CA ASP A 88 -23.10 9.72 0.92
C ASP A 88 -21.98 10.67 1.36
N ARG A 89 -21.09 10.19 2.25
CA ARG A 89 -19.95 10.97 2.70
C ARG A 89 -18.92 11.22 1.60
N ILE A 90 -18.66 10.25 0.75
CA ILE A 90 -17.77 10.43 -0.42
C ILE A 90 -18.39 11.41 -1.42
N ASP A 91 -19.71 11.35 -1.64
CA ASP A 91 -20.41 12.29 -2.52
C ASP A 91 -20.37 13.74 -1.98
N GLU A 92 -20.50 13.91 -0.65
CA GLU A 92 -20.28 15.21 0.00
C GLU A 92 -18.88 15.76 -0.21
N LEU A 93 -17.84 14.93 -0.01
CA LEU A 93 -16.44 15.34 -0.24
C LEU A 93 -16.24 15.74 -1.70
N CYS A 94 -16.79 14.94 -2.63
CA CYS A 94 -16.74 15.22 -4.06
C CYS A 94 -17.42 16.55 -4.41
N ALA A 95 -18.53 16.88 -3.78
CA ALA A 95 -19.25 18.14 -4.00
C ALA A 95 -18.55 19.34 -3.36
N THR A 96 -17.82 19.13 -2.28
CA THR A 96 -17.11 20.18 -1.53
C THR A 96 -15.79 20.56 -2.19
N ALA A 97 -15.04 19.60 -2.70
CA ALA A 97 -13.74 19.82 -3.35
C ALA A 97 -13.90 20.58 -4.67
N THR A 98 -12.86 21.30 -5.09
CA THR A 98 -12.80 21.76 -6.47
C THR A 98 -12.68 20.54 -7.41
N LYS A 99 -13.09 20.70 -8.65
CA LYS A 99 -13.03 19.65 -9.66
C LYS A 99 -11.61 19.07 -9.81
N GLU A 100 -10.62 19.97 -9.80
CA GLU A 100 -9.20 19.59 -9.92
C GLU A 100 -8.70 18.84 -8.69
N GLU A 101 -8.92 19.36 -7.47
CA GLU A 101 -8.55 18.71 -6.22
C GLU A 101 -9.13 17.31 -6.14
N TRP A 102 -10.43 17.16 -6.47
CA TRP A 102 -11.10 15.89 -6.39
C TRP A 102 -10.57 14.88 -7.40
N ASN A 103 -10.62 15.23 -8.70
CA ASN A 103 -10.33 14.27 -9.76
C ASN A 103 -8.85 13.90 -9.85
N ASP A 104 -7.96 14.85 -9.56
CA ASP A 104 -6.52 14.66 -9.74
C ASP A 104 -5.79 14.35 -8.44
N TRP A 105 -6.50 14.38 -7.29
CA TRP A 105 -5.87 14.05 -6.03
C TRP A 105 -6.72 13.12 -5.15
N TYR A 106 -7.74 13.63 -4.48
CA TYR A 106 -8.46 12.89 -3.45
C TYR A 106 -9.11 11.60 -3.97
N ARG A 107 -9.72 11.68 -5.14
CA ARG A 107 -10.29 10.51 -5.82
C ARG A 107 -9.23 9.45 -6.11
N ARG A 108 -8.04 9.85 -6.59
CA ARG A 108 -6.95 8.93 -6.93
C ARG A 108 -6.38 8.24 -5.69
N ILE A 109 -6.37 8.90 -4.54
CA ILE A 109 -6.03 8.27 -3.26
C ILE A 109 -7.06 7.20 -2.90
N LEU A 110 -8.36 7.54 -2.93
CA LEU A 110 -9.43 6.62 -2.56
C LEU A 110 -9.51 5.38 -3.45
N ILE A 111 -9.24 5.49 -4.75
CA ILE A 111 -9.18 4.34 -5.67
C ILE A 111 -7.81 3.62 -5.62
N LYS A 112 -6.86 4.12 -4.83
CA LYS A 112 -5.48 3.60 -4.70
C LYS A 112 -4.74 3.51 -6.03
N ASP A 113 -4.99 4.46 -6.93
CA ASP A 113 -4.35 4.55 -8.25
C ASP A 113 -4.06 6.02 -8.60
N LEU A 114 -2.81 6.42 -8.45
CA LEU A 114 -2.36 7.79 -8.74
C LEU A 114 -2.27 8.10 -10.23
N ARG A 115 -2.35 7.10 -11.12
CA ARG A 115 -2.34 7.22 -12.59
C ARG A 115 -1.14 7.94 -13.19
N CYS A 116 -0.07 8.08 -12.46
CA CYS A 116 1.14 8.78 -12.91
C CYS A 116 2.32 7.84 -13.19
N GLY A 117 2.09 6.50 -13.16
CA GLY A 117 3.13 5.50 -13.38
C GLY A 117 4.24 5.47 -12.31
N MET A 118 4.02 6.11 -11.17
CA MET A 118 4.89 6.06 -10.01
C MET A 118 4.56 4.86 -9.13
N THR A 119 5.58 4.19 -8.60
CA THR A 119 5.43 3.05 -7.69
C THR A 119 6.08 3.34 -6.34
N HIS A 120 5.74 2.57 -5.32
CA HIS A 120 6.41 2.61 -4.01
C HIS A 120 7.94 2.50 -4.13
N LYS A 121 8.47 1.74 -5.11
CA LYS A 121 9.92 1.60 -5.35
C LYS A 121 10.58 2.94 -5.71
N THR A 122 9.91 3.74 -6.54
CA THR A 122 10.41 5.08 -6.92
C THR A 122 10.39 6.01 -5.72
N VAL A 123 9.29 6.03 -4.96
CA VAL A 123 9.16 6.86 -3.75
C VAL A 123 10.23 6.47 -2.72
N ASN A 124 10.33 5.17 -2.41
CA ASN A 124 11.26 4.67 -1.39
C ASN A 124 12.74 4.89 -1.75
N LYS A 125 13.05 5.00 -3.05
CA LYS A 125 14.43 5.23 -3.51
C LYS A 125 14.83 6.71 -3.51
N PHE A 126 13.93 7.60 -3.90
CA PHE A 126 14.24 9.01 -4.19
C PHE A 126 13.64 10.00 -3.20
N SER A 127 12.93 9.52 -2.17
CA SER A 127 12.32 10.33 -1.12
C SER A 127 12.79 9.90 0.27
N LYS A 128 12.77 10.84 1.22
CA LYS A 128 12.91 10.55 2.65
C LYS A 128 11.65 9.89 3.23
N TYR A 129 10.51 10.09 2.60
CA TYR A 129 9.25 9.45 2.95
C TYR A 129 9.22 8.02 2.42
N LYS A 130 8.77 7.08 3.25
CA LYS A 130 8.78 5.66 2.91
C LYS A 130 7.37 5.09 2.90
N VAL A 131 7.04 4.41 1.80
CA VAL A 131 5.83 3.60 1.70
C VAL A 131 6.15 2.22 2.26
N PRO A 132 5.42 1.71 3.26
CA PRO A 132 5.60 0.36 3.76
C PRO A 132 5.40 -0.67 2.64
N VAL A 133 6.24 -1.70 2.62
CA VAL A 133 6.13 -2.81 1.67
C VAL A 133 6.32 -4.14 2.40
N PHE A 134 5.60 -5.13 1.95
CA PHE A 134 5.76 -6.51 2.36
C PHE A 134 6.23 -7.29 1.13
N ASP A 135 7.51 -7.54 1.06
CA ASP A 135 8.11 -8.25 -0.07
C ASP A 135 8.44 -9.70 0.34
N CYS A 136 7.81 -10.64 -0.35
CA CYS A 136 8.15 -12.06 -0.24
C CYS A 136 9.07 -12.47 -1.37
N MET A 137 9.94 -13.42 -1.12
CA MET A 137 10.73 -14.07 -2.16
C MET A 137 9.79 -14.76 -3.16
N LEU A 138 10.04 -14.55 -4.45
CA LEU A 138 9.26 -15.13 -5.53
C LEU A 138 10.12 -16.12 -6.31
N ALA A 139 9.52 -17.24 -6.69
CA ALA A 139 10.12 -18.14 -7.66
C ALA A 139 10.28 -17.44 -9.01
N THR A 140 11.39 -17.69 -9.67
CA THR A 140 11.68 -17.21 -11.02
C THR A 140 11.88 -18.38 -11.97
N ASP A 141 11.60 -18.16 -13.27
CA ASP A 141 11.80 -19.17 -14.30
C ASP A 141 13.28 -19.58 -14.38
N SER A 142 13.57 -20.87 -14.14
CA SER A 142 14.92 -21.43 -14.15
C SER A 142 15.64 -21.22 -15.50
N ALA A 143 14.93 -21.30 -16.61
CA ALA A 143 15.51 -21.10 -17.94
C ALA A 143 16.17 -19.73 -18.11
N LYS A 144 15.71 -18.71 -17.40
CA LYS A 144 16.30 -17.36 -17.41
C LYS A 144 17.47 -17.20 -16.45
N HIS A 145 17.69 -18.17 -15.56
CA HIS A 145 18.66 -18.07 -14.47
C HIS A 145 19.60 -19.25 -14.35
N GLU A 146 19.67 -20.15 -15.35
CA GLU A 146 20.53 -21.33 -15.36
C GLU A 146 21.98 -21.04 -14.93
N LYS A 147 22.55 -19.92 -15.39
CA LYS A 147 23.92 -19.51 -15.03
C LYS A 147 24.12 -19.22 -13.53
N LYS A 148 23.07 -19.05 -12.77
CA LYS A 148 23.08 -18.81 -11.33
C LYS A 148 22.84 -20.09 -10.53
N MET A 149 22.43 -21.18 -11.19
CA MET A 149 22.14 -22.47 -10.57
C MET A 149 23.43 -23.31 -10.53
N VAL A 150 24.31 -22.97 -9.59
CA VAL A 150 25.61 -23.63 -9.39
C VAL A 150 25.73 -24.10 -7.94
N GLY A 151 26.32 -25.29 -7.74
CA GLY A 151 26.51 -25.90 -6.43
C GLY A 151 25.35 -26.80 -6.00
N GLU A 152 25.25 -27.04 -4.69
CA GLU A 152 24.14 -27.81 -4.12
C GLU A 152 22.82 -27.06 -4.24
N MET A 153 21.75 -27.79 -4.60
CA MET A 153 20.40 -27.24 -4.75
C MET A 153 19.40 -28.09 -4.01
N ILE A 154 18.43 -27.42 -3.39
CA ILE A 154 17.26 -28.08 -2.82
C ILE A 154 16.19 -28.16 -3.90
N VAL A 155 15.62 -29.34 -4.11
CA VAL A 155 14.52 -29.56 -5.05
C VAL A 155 13.27 -29.89 -4.25
N GLU A 156 12.24 -29.10 -4.43
CA GLU A 156 10.97 -29.22 -3.74
C GLU A 156 9.81 -29.29 -4.74
N PRO A 157 8.71 -30.01 -4.45
CA PRO A 157 7.50 -29.93 -5.26
C PRO A 157 6.91 -28.53 -5.16
N LYS A 158 6.52 -27.97 -6.30
CA LYS A 158 5.75 -26.71 -6.28
C LYS A 158 4.33 -27.02 -5.84
N LEU A 159 4.00 -26.61 -4.64
CA LEU A 159 2.64 -26.68 -4.12
C LEU A 159 1.73 -25.66 -4.83
N ASP A 160 0.44 -25.94 -4.85
CA ASP A 160 -0.57 -25.08 -5.47
C ASP A 160 -1.68 -24.78 -4.43
N GLY A 161 -1.39 -23.89 -3.54
CA GLY A 161 -2.24 -23.53 -2.42
C GLY A 161 -2.19 -22.03 -2.10
N VAL A 162 -2.46 -21.70 -0.86
CA VAL A 162 -2.39 -20.34 -0.34
C VAL A 162 -1.10 -20.17 0.45
N ARG A 163 -0.19 -19.35 -0.06
CA ARG A 163 1.04 -19.02 0.67
C ARG A 163 0.71 -18.32 1.98
N VAL A 164 1.22 -18.86 3.06
CA VAL A 164 1.10 -18.32 4.41
C VAL A 164 2.49 -18.00 4.95
N ILE A 165 2.68 -16.79 5.41
CA ILE A 165 3.89 -16.37 6.11
C ILE A 165 3.51 -16.22 7.57
N VAL A 166 4.15 -17.00 8.42
CA VAL A 166 3.93 -16.97 9.86
C VAL A 166 5.10 -16.26 10.51
N ILE A 167 4.79 -15.22 11.29
CA ILE A 167 5.77 -14.51 12.11
C ILE A 167 5.54 -14.91 13.56
N CYS A 168 6.53 -15.56 14.16
CA CYS A 168 6.57 -15.88 15.57
C CYS A 168 7.48 -14.88 16.28
N ASP A 169 6.91 -13.97 17.05
CA ASP A 169 7.61 -12.92 17.77
C ASP A 169 7.70 -13.30 19.26
N VAL A 170 8.87 -13.83 19.66
CA VAL A 170 9.12 -14.29 21.05
C VAL A 170 9.09 -13.13 22.04
N ASP A 171 9.53 -11.93 21.61
CA ASP A 171 9.57 -10.76 22.51
C ASP A 171 8.16 -10.22 22.83
N LYS A 172 7.21 -10.43 21.92
CA LYS A 172 5.81 -10.02 22.10
C LYS A 172 4.89 -11.16 22.52
N ASP A 173 5.39 -12.39 22.52
CA ASP A 173 4.58 -13.59 22.75
C ASP A 173 3.39 -13.66 21.76
N GLU A 174 3.68 -13.46 20.44
CA GLU A 174 2.67 -13.30 19.42
C GLU A 174 2.99 -14.09 18.15
N VAL A 175 1.98 -14.78 17.62
CA VAL A 175 2.00 -15.42 16.31
C VAL A 175 1.07 -14.68 15.37
N THR A 176 1.58 -14.23 14.23
CA THR A 176 0.77 -13.55 13.21
C THR A 176 0.96 -14.21 11.85
N LEU A 177 -0.16 -14.45 11.16
CA LEU A 177 -0.18 -15.05 9.84
C LEU A 177 -0.44 -14.01 8.77
N PHE A 178 0.37 -14.00 7.71
CA PHE A 178 0.23 -13.08 6.59
C PHE A 178 0.10 -13.80 5.25
N SER A 179 -0.69 -13.21 4.35
CA SER A 179 -0.70 -13.59 2.95
C SER A 179 0.56 -13.06 2.23
N ARG A 180 0.78 -13.54 1.01
CA ARG A 180 1.84 -13.07 0.10
C ARG A 180 1.94 -11.52 -0.01
N ASN A 181 0.85 -10.81 0.15
CA ASN A 181 0.79 -9.36 0.03
C ASN A 181 0.82 -8.63 1.38
N GLY A 182 1.15 -9.34 2.47
CA GLY A 182 1.21 -8.77 3.82
C GLY A 182 -0.17 -8.51 4.45
N LYS A 183 -1.24 -9.09 3.90
CA LYS A 183 -2.55 -9.03 4.52
C LYS A 183 -2.64 -10.10 5.59
N GLU A 184 -3.00 -9.70 6.80
CA GLU A 184 -3.21 -10.63 7.91
C GLU A 184 -4.31 -11.66 7.59
N LEU A 185 -4.06 -12.91 7.93
CA LEU A 185 -4.94 -14.04 7.69
C LEU A 185 -5.55 -14.51 9.01
N LEU A 186 -6.80 -14.12 9.24
CA LEU A 186 -7.56 -14.48 10.45
C LEU A 186 -8.30 -15.82 10.34
N ASN A 187 -8.33 -16.41 9.14
CA ASN A 187 -9.18 -17.56 8.84
C ASN A 187 -8.47 -18.93 8.97
N PHE A 188 -7.31 -18.98 9.66
CA PHE A 188 -6.52 -20.19 9.83
C PHE A 188 -6.23 -20.48 11.30
N PRO A 189 -7.26 -20.66 12.15
CA PRO A 189 -7.10 -20.83 13.59
C PRO A 189 -6.27 -22.07 13.96
N GLU A 190 -6.36 -23.14 13.18
CA GLU A 190 -5.60 -24.38 13.44
C GLU A 190 -4.10 -24.16 13.22
N ILE A 191 -3.73 -23.41 12.18
CA ILE A 191 -2.32 -23.07 11.93
C ILE A 191 -1.82 -22.16 13.03
N ASN A 192 -2.58 -21.13 13.39
CA ASN A 192 -2.21 -20.19 14.46
C ASN A 192 -1.93 -20.96 15.76
N LYS A 193 -2.84 -21.84 16.16
CA LYS A 193 -2.69 -22.66 17.37
C LYS A 193 -1.43 -23.54 17.36
N GLN A 194 -1.10 -24.17 16.22
CA GLN A 194 0.10 -24.99 16.12
C GLN A 194 1.36 -24.16 16.30
N PHE A 195 1.41 -22.96 15.76
CA PHE A 195 2.56 -22.06 15.93
C PHE A 195 2.61 -21.41 17.31
N ASP A 196 1.46 -21.16 17.96
CA ASP A 196 1.42 -20.74 19.38
C ASP A 196 2.05 -21.80 20.29
N GLU A 197 1.70 -23.09 20.08
CA GLU A 197 2.30 -24.21 20.84
C GLU A 197 3.81 -24.37 20.55
N MET A 198 4.27 -23.98 19.36
CA MET A 198 5.70 -23.98 19.01
C MET A 198 6.43 -22.76 19.60
N LEU A 199 5.77 -21.61 19.69
CA LEU A 199 6.35 -20.37 20.20
C LEU A 199 6.91 -20.53 21.62
N ASP A 200 6.23 -21.28 22.48
CA ASP A 200 6.66 -21.61 23.86
C ASP A 200 8.03 -22.34 23.92
N GLN A 201 8.44 -22.95 22.81
CA GLN A 201 9.69 -23.70 22.71
C GLN A 201 10.78 -22.98 21.94
N MET A 202 10.48 -21.78 21.39
CA MET A 202 11.42 -20.98 20.62
C MET A 202 12.29 -20.11 21.52
N SER A 203 13.57 -20.03 21.20
CA SER A 203 14.52 -19.13 21.88
C SER A 203 14.72 -17.80 21.18
N GLU A 204 14.24 -17.66 19.95
CA GLU A 204 14.35 -16.47 19.12
C GLU A 204 13.16 -16.34 18.18
N SER A 205 12.84 -15.11 17.77
CA SER A 205 11.77 -14.83 16.82
C SER A 205 12.08 -15.41 15.44
N MET A 206 11.11 -16.05 14.81
CA MET A 206 11.26 -16.77 13.54
C MET A 206 10.18 -16.39 12.53
N VAL A 207 10.51 -16.53 11.25
CA VAL A 207 9.57 -16.39 10.13
C VAL A 207 9.52 -17.73 9.38
N PHE A 208 8.33 -18.27 9.24
CA PHE A 208 8.06 -19.47 8.45
C PHE A 208 7.31 -19.08 7.17
N ASP A 209 7.72 -19.65 6.05
CA ASP A 209 7.13 -19.41 4.74
C ASP A 209 6.67 -20.74 4.19
N GLY A 210 5.37 -20.91 4.03
CA GLY A 210 4.75 -22.17 3.64
C GLY A 210 3.55 -21.99 2.72
N GLU A 211 3.02 -23.11 2.27
CA GLU A 211 1.87 -23.16 1.37
C GLU A 211 0.94 -24.32 1.73
#